data_0dbee0a2ab8297f866d50ca736d6ee10
#
_entry.id   0dbee0a2ab8297f866d50ca736d6ee10
#
_cell.length_a   1.000
_cell.length_b   1.000
_cell.length_c   1.000
_cell.angle_alpha   90.00
_cell.angle_beta   90.00
_cell.angle_gamma   90.00
#
_symmetry.space_group_name_H-M   'P 1'
#
loop_
_entity.id
_entity.type
_entity.pdbx_description
1 polymer ?
#
loop_
_entity_poly.entity_id
_entity_poly.type
_entity_poly.pdbx_seq_one_letter_code
_entity_poly.pdbx_strand_id
1 'polypeptide(L)'
;NAATILSFFISEKILTKKQTENFAQKIGSDVILGLNRLSKIYYSDGKIYEIKKSLKYYLVLVKPNFGCSTRKIFSFNKVFSKKQFSKSKKNISKNIIFNSKNDLENSAFKAHPKLKQLKNQLINWKKAEFVRMTGSGSTLVMYFNSNETAKNALKTFKRRLNNSWCILSKVI
;
A
#
# COMPACT_ATOMS: atom_id res chain seq x y z
N ASN A 1 11.41 -11.63 3.12
CA ASN A 1 10.10 -12.20 2.80
C ASN A 1 10.16 -13.03 1.50
N ALA A 2 9.05 -13.72 1.11
CA ALA A 2 9.04 -14.64 -0.03
C ALA A 2 9.53 -14.01 -1.34
N ALA A 3 9.11 -12.79 -1.67
CA ALA A 3 9.56 -12.09 -2.88
C ALA A 3 11.08 -11.85 -2.88
N THR A 4 11.67 -11.50 -1.74
CA THR A 4 13.11 -11.29 -1.59
C THR A 4 13.89 -12.60 -1.79
N ILE A 5 13.39 -13.72 -1.23
CA ILE A 5 14.00 -15.03 -1.39
C ILE A 5 13.95 -15.47 -2.87
N LEU A 6 12.81 -15.31 -3.51
CA LEU A 6 12.66 -15.62 -4.94
C LEU A 6 13.56 -14.73 -5.83
N SER A 7 13.71 -13.45 -5.50
CA SER A 7 14.62 -12.54 -6.21
C SER A 7 16.08 -12.96 -6.05
N PHE A 8 16.47 -13.44 -4.87
CA PHE A 8 17.79 -14.01 -4.62
C PHE A 8 18.04 -15.25 -5.50
N PHE A 9 17.09 -16.16 -5.61
CA PHE A 9 17.24 -17.33 -6.48
C PHE A 9 17.38 -16.99 -7.97
N ILE A 10 16.79 -15.87 -8.41
CA ILE A 10 17.05 -15.34 -9.78
C ILE A 10 18.50 -14.86 -9.87
N SER A 11 19.00 -14.06 -8.90
CA SER A 11 20.35 -13.51 -8.93
C SER A 11 21.42 -14.60 -8.93
N GLU A 12 21.19 -15.69 -8.20
CA GLU A 12 22.05 -16.86 -8.16
C GLU A 12 21.86 -17.82 -9.36
N LYS A 13 21.01 -17.46 -10.34
CA LYS A 13 20.69 -18.28 -11.52
C LYS A 13 20.11 -19.68 -11.18
N ILE A 14 19.59 -19.88 -9.97
CA ILE A 14 18.95 -21.14 -9.53
C ILE A 14 17.58 -21.29 -10.19
N LEU A 15 16.85 -20.17 -10.34
CA LEU A 15 15.55 -20.13 -10.99
C LEU A 15 15.54 -19.16 -12.17
N THR A 16 14.87 -19.54 -13.23
CA THR A 16 14.56 -18.63 -14.33
C THR A 16 13.47 -17.63 -13.91
N LYS A 17 13.40 -16.49 -14.59
CA LYS A 17 12.35 -15.48 -14.36
C LYS A 17 10.94 -16.11 -14.44
N LYS A 18 10.69 -16.95 -15.44
CA LYS A 18 9.39 -17.62 -15.64
C LYS A 18 9.03 -18.57 -14.49
N GLN A 19 9.99 -19.36 -14.02
CA GLN A 19 9.80 -20.25 -12.88
C GLN A 19 9.49 -19.44 -11.61
N THR A 20 10.21 -18.35 -11.39
CA THR A 20 10.00 -17.47 -10.24
C THR A 20 8.64 -16.81 -10.25
N GLU A 21 8.18 -16.33 -11.42
CA GLU A 21 6.83 -15.76 -11.56
C GLU A 21 5.75 -16.81 -11.27
N ASN A 22 5.91 -18.04 -11.75
CA ASN A 22 5.00 -19.15 -11.46
C ASN A 22 4.95 -19.49 -9.97
N PHE A 23 6.10 -19.55 -9.29
CA PHE A 23 6.14 -19.77 -7.85
C PHE A 23 5.48 -18.62 -7.08
N ALA A 24 5.79 -17.38 -7.46
CA ALA A 24 5.23 -16.20 -6.83
C ALA A 24 3.70 -16.17 -6.93
N GLN A 25 3.12 -16.54 -8.08
CA GLN A 25 1.67 -16.63 -8.26
C GLN A 25 1.02 -17.66 -7.33
N LYS A 26 1.66 -18.83 -7.16
CA LYS A 26 1.18 -19.89 -6.27
C LYS A 26 1.23 -19.49 -4.80
N ILE A 27 2.23 -18.69 -4.40
CA ILE A 27 2.38 -18.21 -3.01
C ILE A 27 1.36 -17.10 -2.70
N GLY A 28 1.13 -16.18 -3.65
CA GLY A 28 0.14 -15.13 -3.48
C GLY A 28 0.42 -13.87 -4.30
N SER A 29 -0.62 -13.06 -4.50
CA SER A 29 -0.58 -11.83 -5.30
C SER A 29 0.46 -10.81 -4.82
N ASP A 30 0.65 -10.69 -3.52
CA ASP A 30 1.63 -9.75 -2.95
C ASP A 30 3.08 -10.15 -3.26
N VAL A 31 3.32 -11.46 -3.41
CA VAL A 31 4.66 -11.98 -3.72
C VAL A 31 5.06 -11.62 -5.15
N ILE A 32 4.17 -11.84 -6.12
CA ILE A 32 4.45 -11.49 -7.52
C ILE A 32 4.58 -9.97 -7.72
N LEU A 33 3.80 -9.17 -6.99
CA LEU A 33 3.94 -7.72 -7.00
C LEU A 33 5.29 -7.26 -6.44
N GLY A 34 5.84 -8.00 -5.48
CA GLY A 34 7.10 -7.69 -4.82
C GLY A 34 8.38 -8.16 -5.53
N LEU A 35 8.29 -8.91 -6.65
CA LEU A 35 9.47 -9.47 -7.33
C LEU A 35 10.40 -8.41 -7.95
N ASN A 36 9.89 -7.26 -8.31
CA ASN A 36 10.69 -6.14 -8.81
C ASN A 36 10.17 -4.80 -8.25
N ARG A 37 10.95 -3.75 -8.42
CA ARG A 37 10.69 -2.41 -7.87
C ARG A 37 9.76 -1.54 -8.74
N LEU A 38 9.24 -2.05 -9.84
CA LEU A 38 8.36 -1.26 -10.72
C LEU A 38 6.99 -1.10 -10.10
N SER A 39 6.40 0.06 -10.30
CA SER A 39 5.00 0.28 -9.94
C SER A 39 4.09 -0.59 -10.83
N LYS A 40 3.09 -1.24 -10.23
CA LYS A 40 2.24 -2.21 -10.93
C LYS A 40 0.77 -1.97 -10.62
N ILE A 41 -0.07 -2.32 -11.58
CA ILE A 41 -1.50 -2.50 -11.39
C ILE A 41 -1.82 -3.99 -11.51
N TYR A 42 -2.40 -4.54 -10.46
CA TYR A 42 -2.91 -5.90 -10.47
C TYR A 42 -4.42 -5.88 -10.70
N TYR A 43 -4.90 -6.57 -11.72
CA TYR A 43 -6.31 -6.64 -12.05
C TYR A 43 -6.95 -7.91 -11.51
N SER A 44 -8.28 -7.87 -11.35
CA SER A 44 -9.07 -9.02 -10.88
C SER A 44 -9.01 -10.25 -11.81
N ASP A 45 -8.63 -10.05 -13.09
CA ASP A 45 -8.39 -11.13 -14.05
C ASP A 45 -6.97 -11.75 -13.92
N GLY A 46 -6.22 -11.41 -12.88
CA GLY A 46 -4.87 -11.90 -12.62
C GLY A 46 -3.77 -11.20 -13.44
N LYS A 47 -4.12 -10.29 -14.35
CA LYS A 47 -3.14 -9.58 -15.17
C LYS A 47 -2.43 -8.47 -14.40
N ILE A 48 -1.13 -8.35 -14.63
CA ILE A 48 -0.27 -7.34 -14.05
C ILE A 48 0.23 -6.41 -15.16
N TYR A 49 0.09 -5.11 -14.94
CA TYR A 49 0.61 -4.08 -15.84
C TYR A 49 1.65 -3.24 -15.10
N GLU A 50 2.83 -3.16 -15.67
CA GLU A 50 3.89 -2.31 -15.15
C GLU A 50 3.69 -0.86 -15.60
N ILE A 51 3.93 0.06 -14.67
CA ILE A 51 3.81 1.49 -14.90
C ILE A 51 5.22 2.05 -15.10
N LYS A 52 5.48 2.58 -16.30
CA LYS A 52 6.81 3.09 -16.67
C LYS A 52 7.22 4.34 -15.89
N LYS A 53 6.27 5.16 -15.46
CA LYS A 53 6.54 6.42 -14.73
C LYS A 53 6.09 6.28 -13.28
N SER A 54 7.04 6.16 -12.38
CA SER A 54 6.78 6.16 -10.95
C SER A 54 6.32 7.54 -10.47
N LEU A 55 5.37 7.56 -9.55
CA LEU A 55 4.93 8.77 -8.88
C LEU A 55 5.86 9.03 -7.69
N LYS A 56 6.47 10.20 -7.67
CA LYS A 56 7.35 10.59 -6.55
C LYS A 56 6.51 11.07 -5.37
N TYR A 57 6.44 10.25 -4.33
CA TYR A 57 5.89 10.58 -3.02
C TYR A 57 6.83 10.14 -1.91
N TYR A 58 6.89 10.94 -0.86
CA TYR A 58 7.43 10.53 0.43
C TYR A 58 6.29 10.05 1.30
N LEU A 59 6.52 9.00 2.07
CA LEU A 59 5.47 8.31 2.79
C LEU A 59 5.82 8.26 4.28
N VAL A 60 4.82 8.47 5.13
CA VAL A 60 4.90 8.08 6.53
C VAL A 60 3.87 6.97 6.75
N LEU A 61 4.38 5.78 7.09
CA LEU A 61 3.55 4.65 7.45
C LEU A 61 3.32 4.69 8.96
N VAL A 62 2.05 4.56 9.36
CA VAL A 62 1.63 4.53 10.76
C VAL A 62 0.85 3.24 10.99
N LYS A 63 1.42 2.32 11.77
CA LYS A 63 0.79 1.07 12.16
C LYS A 63 0.46 1.09 13.65
N PRO A 64 -0.81 1.05 14.03
CA PRO A 64 -1.20 0.93 15.44
C PRO A 64 -0.76 -0.44 16.00
N ASN A 65 -0.79 -0.59 17.32
CA ASN A 65 -0.41 -1.80 18.03
C ASN A 65 -1.39 -2.98 17.89
N PHE A 66 -2.43 -2.82 17.07
CA PHE A 66 -3.36 -3.89 16.72
C PHE A 66 -3.34 -4.18 15.22
N GLY A 67 -3.71 -5.40 14.84
CA GLY A 67 -3.85 -5.83 13.46
C GLY A 67 -5.31 -5.89 13.01
N CYS A 68 -5.51 -5.97 11.70
CA CYS A 68 -6.79 -6.31 11.08
C CYS A 68 -6.69 -7.72 10.47
N SER A 69 -7.61 -8.59 10.79
CA SER A 69 -7.70 -9.89 10.12
C SER A 69 -8.17 -9.69 8.67
N THR A 70 -7.29 -9.96 7.71
CA THR A 70 -7.60 -9.83 6.27
C THR A 70 -8.90 -10.56 5.91
N ARG A 71 -9.04 -11.82 6.34
CA ARG A 71 -10.23 -12.63 6.09
C ARG A 71 -11.50 -11.95 6.63
N LYS A 72 -11.45 -11.44 7.87
CA LYS A 72 -12.60 -10.77 8.50
C LYS A 72 -12.95 -9.46 7.80
N ILE A 73 -11.97 -8.65 7.40
CA ILE A 73 -12.23 -7.39 6.70
C ILE A 73 -12.84 -7.63 5.33
N PHE A 74 -12.33 -8.60 4.58
CA PHE A 74 -12.91 -8.99 3.29
C PHE A 74 -14.35 -9.52 3.43
N SER A 75 -14.64 -10.33 4.45
CA SER A 75 -16.01 -10.86 4.67
C SER A 75 -17.03 -9.77 5.00
N PHE A 76 -16.61 -8.65 5.57
CA PHE A 76 -17.47 -7.48 5.85
C PHE A 76 -17.63 -6.56 4.64
N ASN A 77 -16.78 -6.67 3.63
CA ASN A 77 -16.84 -5.82 2.47
C ASN A 77 -17.81 -6.40 1.43
N LYS A 78 -19.01 -5.82 1.35
CA LYS A 78 -20.06 -6.26 0.42
C LYS A 78 -20.08 -5.52 -0.91
N VAL A 79 -19.38 -4.39 -1.01
CA VAL A 79 -19.41 -3.49 -2.17
C VAL A 79 -17.99 -3.13 -2.58
N PHE A 80 -17.69 -3.33 -3.84
CA PHE A 80 -16.42 -2.92 -4.44
C PHE A 80 -16.67 -1.78 -5.43
N SER A 81 -15.76 -0.83 -5.48
CA SER A 81 -15.79 0.28 -6.42
C SER A 81 -15.75 -0.22 -7.86
N LYS A 82 -16.40 0.53 -8.75
CA LYS A 82 -16.26 0.29 -10.19
C LYS A 82 -14.79 0.44 -10.59
N LYS A 83 -14.41 -0.29 -11.64
CA LYS A 83 -13.03 -0.31 -12.18
C LYS A 83 -12.54 1.12 -12.45
N GLN A 84 -11.50 1.55 -11.73
CA GLN A 84 -10.98 2.92 -11.82
C GLN A 84 -9.90 3.09 -12.89
N PHE A 85 -9.29 1.98 -13.34
CA PHE A 85 -8.23 2.00 -14.34
C PHE A 85 -8.66 1.27 -15.60
N SER A 86 -8.56 1.93 -16.76
CA SER A 86 -8.67 1.24 -18.05
C SER A 86 -7.36 0.52 -18.38
N LYS A 87 -7.44 -0.64 -19.04
CA LYS A 87 -6.27 -1.45 -19.44
C LYS A 87 -5.25 -0.71 -20.32
N SER A 88 -5.63 0.43 -20.90
CA SER A 88 -4.81 1.22 -21.83
C SER A 88 -3.93 2.29 -21.16
N LYS A 89 -4.09 2.57 -19.87
CA LYS A 89 -3.32 3.64 -19.22
C LYS A 89 -1.95 3.13 -18.77
N LYS A 90 -0.94 3.35 -19.61
CA LYS A 90 0.48 3.13 -19.29
C LYS A 90 1.05 4.12 -18.26
N ASN A 91 0.35 5.22 -17.99
CA ASN A 91 0.75 6.26 -17.05
C ASN A 91 -0.37 6.52 -16.03
N ILE A 92 -0.01 6.51 -14.76
CA ILE A 92 -0.91 6.92 -13.66
C ILE A 92 -0.53 8.34 -13.26
N SER A 93 -1.51 9.25 -13.25
CA SER A 93 -1.32 10.60 -12.74
C SER A 93 -1.52 10.65 -11.22
N LYS A 94 -0.97 11.70 -10.58
CA LYS A 94 -1.21 11.97 -9.15
C LYS A 94 -2.71 12.07 -8.83
N ASN A 95 -3.49 12.71 -9.72
CA ASN A 95 -4.95 12.85 -9.54
C ASN A 95 -5.68 11.50 -9.48
N ILE A 96 -5.26 10.52 -10.28
CA ILE A 96 -5.86 9.20 -10.25
C ILE A 96 -5.59 8.55 -8.88
N ILE A 97 -4.36 8.61 -8.39
CA ILE A 97 -4.02 8.06 -7.08
C ILE A 97 -4.74 8.81 -5.97
N PHE A 98 -4.78 10.14 -6.03
CA PHE A 98 -5.49 10.98 -5.06
C PHE A 98 -6.98 10.63 -4.96
N ASN A 99 -7.64 10.43 -6.11
CA ASN A 99 -9.08 10.12 -6.18
C ASN A 99 -9.40 8.62 -5.99
N SER A 100 -8.41 7.74 -6.00
CA SER A 100 -8.61 6.32 -5.74
C SER A 100 -9.02 6.09 -4.29
N LYS A 101 -9.76 5.02 -4.03
CA LYS A 101 -10.22 4.62 -2.68
C LYS A 101 -9.71 3.23 -2.35
N ASN A 102 -9.57 2.94 -1.09
CA ASN A 102 -9.43 1.57 -0.61
C ASN A 102 -10.81 1.11 -0.11
N ASP A 103 -11.44 0.23 -0.86
CA ASP A 103 -12.80 -0.26 -0.56
C ASP A 103 -12.90 -0.95 0.80
N LEU A 104 -11.80 -1.48 1.30
CA LEU A 104 -11.75 -2.17 2.60
C LEU A 104 -11.73 -1.21 3.80
N GLU A 105 -11.50 0.11 3.59
CA GLU A 105 -11.41 1.07 4.70
C GLU A 105 -12.67 1.11 5.54
N ASN A 106 -13.84 1.17 4.92
CA ASN A 106 -15.10 1.25 5.65
C ASN A 106 -15.35 0.01 6.50
N SER A 107 -15.03 -1.18 5.97
CA SER A 107 -15.14 -2.44 6.69
C SER A 107 -14.15 -2.52 7.84
N ALA A 108 -12.91 -2.06 7.62
CA ALA A 108 -11.89 -2.00 8.66
C ALA A 108 -12.27 -1.01 9.78
N PHE A 109 -12.84 0.14 9.46
CA PHE A 109 -13.27 1.14 10.44
C PHE A 109 -14.48 0.70 11.25
N LYS A 110 -15.40 -0.05 10.64
CA LYS A 110 -16.51 -0.68 11.38
C LYS A 110 -16.00 -1.73 12.37
N ALA A 111 -15.04 -2.56 11.94
CA ALA A 111 -14.44 -3.58 12.80
C ALA A 111 -13.53 -2.99 13.89
N HIS A 112 -12.86 -1.88 13.59
CA HIS A 112 -11.88 -1.23 14.44
C HIS A 112 -12.10 0.30 14.48
N PRO A 113 -13.04 0.82 15.27
CA PRO A 113 -13.34 2.26 15.34
C PRO A 113 -12.12 3.12 15.70
N LYS A 114 -11.19 2.61 16.52
CA LYS A 114 -9.92 3.27 16.85
C LYS A 114 -9.05 3.55 15.61
N LEU A 115 -9.15 2.71 14.57
CA LEU A 115 -8.44 2.94 13.31
C LEU A 115 -9.00 4.15 12.56
N LYS A 116 -10.33 4.35 12.58
CA LYS A 116 -10.97 5.54 12.01
C LYS A 116 -10.54 6.81 12.76
N GLN A 117 -10.52 6.75 14.09
CA GLN A 117 -10.04 7.87 14.91
C GLN A 117 -8.59 8.22 14.59
N LEU A 118 -7.70 7.21 14.48
CA LEU A 118 -6.32 7.41 14.07
C LEU A 118 -6.23 8.06 12.69
N LYS A 119 -6.97 7.57 11.69
CA LYS A 119 -6.99 8.18 10.36
C LYS A 119 -7.40 9.65 10.42
N ASN A 120 -8.42 10.01 11.17
CA ASN A 120 -8.86 11.39 11.34
C ASN A 120 -7.76 12.27 11.96
N GLN A 121 -7.03 11.78 12.96
CA GLN A 121 -5.88 12.49 13.53
C GLN A 121 -4.78 12.74 12.49
N LEU A 122 -4.51 11.75 11.61
CA LEU A 122 -3.52 11.89 10.54
C LEU A 122 -3.97 12.86 9.44
N ILE A 123 -5.25 12.85 9.06
CA ILE A 123 -5.83 13.78 8.06
C ILE A 123 -5.75 15.23 8.57
N ASN A 124 -5.98 15.47 9.85
CA ASN A 124 -5.90 16.81 10.45
C ASN A 124 -4.47 17.40 10.41
N TRP A 125 -3.47 16.60 10.05
CA TRP A 125 -2.15 17.08 9.69
C TRP A 125 -2.17 17.64 8.26
N LYS A 126 -2.56 18.91 8.13
CA LYS A 126 -2.84 19.62 6.85
C LYS A 126 -1.69 19.65 5.83
N LYS A 127 -0.49 19.14 6.19
CA LYS A 127 0.67 19.08 5.28
C LYS A 127 0.78 17.79 4.49
N ALA A 128 -0.06 16.78 4.77
CA ALA A 128 -0.17 15.58 3.94
C ALA A 128 -1.10 15.84 2.77
N GLU A 129 -0.76 15.34 1.59
CA GLU A 129 -1.61 15.42 0.40
C GLU A 129 -2.90 14.61 0.62
N PHE A 130 -2.74 13.42 1.17
CA PHE A 130 -3.84 12.55 1.59
C PHE A 130 -3.35 11.44 2.52
N VAL A 131 -4.30 10.77 3.17
CA VAL A 131 -4.06 9.62 4.04
C VAL A 131 -4.92 8.46 3.60
N ARG A 132 -4.36 7.26 3.52
CA ARG A 132 -5.07 6.05 3.10
C ARG A 132 -4.61 4.83 3.86
N MET A 133 -5.55 3.93 4.14
CA MET A 133 -5.22 2.60 4.65
C MET A 133 -4.59 1.75 3.55
N THR A 134 -3.57 0.97 3.85
CA THR A 134 -2.98 0.01 2.92
C THR A 134 -3.53 -1.39 3.14
N GLY A 135 -3.87 -2.07 2.04
CA GLY A 135 -4.44 -3.41 2.07
C GLY A 135 -5.70 -3.49 2.95
N SER A 136 -5.80 -4.52 3.76
CA SER A 136 -6.89 -4.74 4.73
C SER A 136 -6.69 -3.99 6.07
N GLY A 137 -5.63 -3.19 6.19
CA GLY A 137 -5.23 -2.49 7.41
C GLY A 137 -4.28 -3.36 8.25
N SER A 138 -3.92 -2.91 9.43
CA SER A 138 -4.29 -1.66 10.13
C SER A 138 -3.36 -0.48 9.76
N THR A 139 -2.39 -0.66 8.88
CA THR A 139 -1.43 0.40 8.52
C THR A 139 -2.10 1.50 7.72
N LEU A 140 -1.90 2.75 8.15
CA LEU A 140 -2.28 3.96 7.44
C LEU A 140 -1.03 4.58 6.80
N VAL A 141 -1.17 5.13 5.61
CA VAL A 141 -0.09 5.76 4.85
C VAL A 141 -0.45 7.21 4.60
N MET A 142 0.42 8.12 5.02
CA MET A 142 0.37 9.54 4.71
C MET A 142 1.27 9.82 3.51
N TYR A 143 0.79 10.59 2.56
CA TYR A 143 1.51 10.91 1.31
C TYR A 143 1.95 12.36 1.31
N PHE A 144 3.21 12.62 0.93
CA PHE A 144 3.82 13.94 0.91
C PHE A 144 4.58 14.19 -0.39
N ASN A 145 4.55 15.43 -0.87
CA ASN A 145 5.38 15.86 -2.01
C ASN A 145 6.82 16.18 -1.59
N SER A 146 7.08 16.46 -0.31
CA SER A 146 8.39 16.87 0.22
C SER A 146 8.90 15.88 1.27
N ASN A 147 10.20 15.55 1.18
CA ASN A 147 10.90 14.72 2.17
C ASN A 147 10.94 15.40 3.55
N GLU A 148 11.17 16.69 3.56
CA GLU A 148 11.24 17.47 4.80
C GLU A 148 9.90 17.43 5.55
N THR A 149 8.80 17.68 4.83
CA THR A 149 7.46 17.63 5.41
C THR A 149 7.14 16.23 5.96
N ALA A 150 7.53 15.17 5.24
CA ALA A 150 7.37 13.80 5.70
C ALA A 150 8.21 13.50 6.95
N LYS A 151 9.47 13.97 7.02
CA LYS A 151 10.33 13.82 8.21
C LYS A 151 9.74 14.53 9.43
N ASN A 152 9.21 15.74 9.24
CA ASN A 152 8.57 16.51 10.32
C ASN A 152 7.30 15.81 10.82
N ALA A 153 6.49 15.25 9.92
CA ALA A 153 5.34 14.44 10.27
C ALA A 153 5.77 13.21 11.08
N LEU A 154 6.77 12.45 10.61
CA LEU A 154 7.30 11.29 11.32
C LEU A 154 7.72 11.64 12.75
N LYS A 155 8.52 12.72 12.92
CA LYS A 155 8.98 13.18 14.25
C LYS A 155 7.79 13.49 15.18
N THR A 156 6.78 14.17 14.63
CA THR A 156 5.57 14.52 15.40
C THR A 156 4.79 13.28 15.82
N PHE A 157 4.53 12.36 14.87
CA PHE A 157 3.70 11.20 15.15
C PHE A 157 4.40 10.14 16.00
N LYS A 158 5.72 9.99 15.89
CA LYS A 158 6.49 9.15 16.85
C LYS A 158 6.33 9.62 18.30
N ARG A 159 6.21 10.94 18.53
CA ARG A 159 6.02 11.49 19.88
C ARG A 159 4.57 11.36 20.37
N ARG A 160 3.59 11.54 19.47
CA ARG A 160 2.17 11.57 19.84
C ARG A 160 1.50 10.20 19.89
N LEU A 161 2.03 9.25 19.13
CA LEU A 161 1.45 7.92 18.96
C LEU A 161 2.40 6.87 19.55
N ASN A 162 2.64 6.94 20.86
CA ASN A 162 3.59 6.08 21.59
C ASN A 162 3.37 4.58 21.35
N ASN A 163 2.12 4.17 21.09
CA ASN A 163 1.74 2.78 20.84
C ASN A 163 1.60 2.45 19.34
N SER A 164 2.16 3.25 18.45
CA SER A 164 2.12 3.02 17.01
C SER A 164 3.54 2.96 16.43
N TRP A 165 3.76 2.01 15.54
CA TRP A 165 4.98 1.96 14.76
C TRP A 165 4.88 2.98 13.60
N CYS A 166 5.89 3.84 13.50
CA CYS A 166 5.95 4.86 12.47
C CYS A 166 7.28 4.81 11.73
N ILE A 167 7.24 4.81 10.38
CA ILE A 167 8.43 4.81 9.53
C ILE A 167 8.28 5.75 8.33
N LEU A 168 9.41 6.33 7.92
CA LEU A 168 9.55 7.07 6.66
C LEU A 168 9.86 6.09 5.52
N SER A 169 9.23 6.29 4.39
CA SER A 169 9.47 5.56 3.16
C SER A 169 9.32 6.48 1.95
N LYS A 170 9.50 5.96 0.75
CA LYS A 170 9.26 6.67 -0.50
C LYS A 170 8.70 5.71 -1.55
N VAL A 171 7.93 6.25 -2.49
CA VAL A 171 7.60 5.54 -3.74
C VAL A 171 8.83 5.59 -4.63
N ILE A 172 9.21 4.43 -5.17
CA ILE A 172 10.40 4.25 -6.00
C ILE A 172 9.99 4.19 -7.46
#